data_d5743fb85757205f635086616baf6fa0
#
_entry.id   d5743fb85757205f635086616baf6fa0
#
_cell.length_a   1.000
_cell.length_b   1.000
_cell.length_c   1.000
_cell.angle_alpha   90.00
_cell.angle_beta   90.00
_cell.angle_gamma   90.00
#
_symmetry.space_group_name_H-M   'P 1'
#
loop_
_entity.id
_entity.type
_entity.pdbx_description
1 polymer ?
#
loop_
_entity_poly.entity_id
_entity_poly.type
_entity_poly.pdbx_seq_one_letter_code
_entity_poly.pdbx_strand_id
1 'polypeptide(L)'
;MKSIFPYDFVNENNLDYIGEVPDIKFFEGIHSLDYNCYIENYNVWSMRDETIKYCNIDCISLYQVINKFNTLIFNLFEMNIHKYPTLSSLAFAIFRTHFLIENTIPQISGQIAKDIRMSYTGGACDMYIPSAETKLYAYDVNSLYPSVMQNCDMPTGHPIFFKWDIRVTDPNAFGFFYCNIIAPDNLNEPIIQTHVKTNNGLRTIAPLGKWSDMIFSEEMDNAKKLGYKFEILWGYTFNKENIFKEYVDNLYELRLKYNKSDPLNFTAKLLLNSLYGRFGMDD
;
A
#
# COMPACT_ATOMS: atom_id res chain seq x y z
N MET A 1 11.80 17.53 -17.32
CA MET A 1 12.31 16.62 -18.37
C MET A 1 13.52 15.92 -17.79
N LYS A 2 13.58 14.58 -17.86
CA LYS A 2 14.74 13.84 -17.36
C LYS A 2 15.95 14.20 -18.23
N SER A 3 17.11 14.47 -17.66
CA SER A 3 18.29 14.79 -18.44
C SER A 3 18.80 13.54 -19.19
N ILE A 4 19.40 13.74 -20.34
CA ILE A 4 20.01 12.67 -21.15
C ILE A 4 21.25 12.19 -20.42
N PHE A 5 21.35 10.87 -20.16
CA PHE A 5 22.50 10.27 -19.48
C PHE A 5 22.68 8.81 -19.90
N PRO A 6 23.91 8.34 -20.18
CA PRO A 6 24.19 6.98 -20.66
C PRO A 6 24.28 5.98 -19.51
N TYR A 7 23.16 5.58 -18.91
CA TYR A 7 23.12 4.69 -17.76
C TYR A 7 23.85 3.36 -17.97
N ASP A 8 23.70 2.74 -19.15
CA ASP A 8 24.30 1.45 -19.48
C ASP A 8 25.81 1.53 -19.75
N PHE A 9 26.35 2.74 -19.89
CA PHE A 9 27.80 2.98 -20.02
C PHE A 9 28.49 3.03 -18.66
N VAL A 10 27.75 3.23 -17.56
CA VAL A 10 28.29 3.37 -16.20
C VAL A 10 28.78 2.03 -15.69
N ASN A 11 30.10 1.87 -15.54
CA ASN A 11 30.72 0.74 -14.89
C ASN A 11 32.09 1.16 -14.29
N GLU A 12 32.70 0.32 -13.48
CA GLU A 12 33.96 0.61 -12.79
C GLU A 12 35.10 1.04 -13.75
N ASN A 13 35.12 0.51 -14.99
CA ASN A 13 36.17 0.81 -15.96
C ASN A 13 35.97 2.16 -16.69
N ASN A 14 34.75 2.71 -16.65
CA ASN A 14 34.39 3.89 -17.41
C ASN A 14 34.22 5.16 -16.53
N LEU A 15 34.48 5.07 -15.22
CA LEU A 15 34.27 6.21 -14.32
C LEU A 15 35.13 7.45 -14.67
N ASP A 16 36.35 7.20 -15.16
CA ASP A 16 37.27 8.25 -15.57
C ASP A 16 37.36 8.40 -17.10
N TYR A 17 36.39 7.89 -17.86
CA TYR A 17 36.39 7.96 -19.31
C TYR A 17 36.30 9.40 -19.81
N ILE A 18 37.24 9.73 -20.71
CA ILE A 18 37.28 11.00 -21.46
C ILE A 18 37.47 10.62 -22.95
N GLY A 19 36.59 11.08 -23.82
CA GLY A 19 36.67 10.76 -25.25
C GLY A 19 35.44 11.26 -26.03
N GLU A 20 35.00 10.49 -27.00
CA GLU A 20 33.77 10.76 -27.75
C GLU A 20 32.54 10.43 -26.90
N VAL A 21 31.38 11.03 -27.25
CA VAL A 21 30.11 10.66 -26.58
C VAL A 21 29.84 9.17 -26.78
N PRO A 22 29.47 8.42 -25.71
CA PRO A 22 29.14 7.01 -25.81
C PRO A 22 28.04 6.75 -26.85
N ASP A 23 28.08 5.57 -27.49
CA ASP A 23 27.12 5.15 -28.51
C ASP A 23 25.67 5.20 -27.99
N ILE A 24 24.70 5.50 -28.85
CA ILE A 24 23.28 5.65 -28.59
C ILE A 24 22.68 4.46 -27.80
N LYS A 25 23.19 3.26 -27.97
CA LYS A 25 22.75 2.04 -27.28
C LYS A 25 22.88 2.11 -25.77
N PHE A 26 23.74 2.99 -25.24
CA PHE A 26 23.94 3.19 -23.82
C PHE A 26 22.94 4.19 -23.18
N PHE A 27 22.08 4.78 -23.99
CA PHE A 27 21.08 5.76 -23.55
C PHE A 27 19.68 5.16 -23.63
N GLU A 28 19.09 4.86 -22.50
CA GLU A 28 17.76 4.26 -22.42
C GLU A 28 16.67 5.17 -22.98
N GLY A 29 15.95 4.70 -24.01
CA GLY A 29 14.76 5.36 -24.54
C GLY A 29 14.97 6.70 -25.27
N ILE A 30 16.21 7.05 -25.64
CA ILE A 30 16.49 8.28 -26.40
C ILE A 30 16.11 8.13 -27.89
N HIS A 31 15.49 9.16 -28.48
CA HIS A 31 15.30 9.21 -29.90
C HIS A 31 16.58 9.65 -30.61
N SER A 32 16.81 9.13 -31.85
CA SER A 32 18.01 9.43 -32.64
C SER A 32 18.25 10.93 -32.88
N LEU A 33 17.17 11.71 -33.03
CA LEU A 33 17.27 13.17 -33.20
C LEU A 33 17.79 13.86 -31.94
N ASP A 34 17.29 13.45 -30.75
CA ASP A 34 17.72 14.01 -29.46
C ASP A 34 19.17 13.62 -29.16
N TYR A 35 19.56 12.40 -29.50
CA TYR A 35 20.94 11.93 -29.39
C TYR A 35 21.90 12.73 -30.30
N ASN A 36 21.53 12.97 -31.56
CA ASN A 36 22.34 13.77 -32.45
C ASN A 36 22.54 15.20 -31.94
N CYS A 37 21.48 15.85 -31.50
CA CYS A 37 21.56 17.16 -30.83
C CYS A 37 22.44 17.12 -29.58
N TYR A 38 22.42 16.01 -28.82
CA TYR A 38 23.26 15.84 -27.64
C TYR A 38 24.75 15.78 -27.99
N ILE A 39 25.12 14.99 -29.01
CA ILE A 39 26.53 14.87 -29.48
C ILE A 39 27.10 16.21 -29.92
N GLU A 40 26.33 17.02 -30.64
CA GLU A 40 26.75 18.32 -31.16
C GLU A 40 27.22 19.30 -30.07
N ASN A 41 26.87 19.06 -28.82
CA ASN A 41 27.26 19.89 -27.68
C ASN A 41 28.66 19.55 -27.13
N TYR A 42 29.30 18.48 -27.63
CA TYR A 42 30.57 18.00 -27.09
C TYR A 42 31.66 17.85 -28.17
N ASN A 43 32.77 18.51 -27.96
CA ASN A 43 34.04 18.21 -28.67
C ASN A 43 34.80 17.08 -27.96
N VAL A 44 34.73 17.06 -26.65
CA VAL A 44 35.26 16.01 -25.73
C VAL A 44 34.24 15.78 -24.66
N TRP A 45 33.87 14.53 -24.42
CA TRP A 45 32.91 14.12 -23.41
C TRP A 45 33.64 13.48 -22.23
N SER A 46 33.23 13.81 -21.01
CA SER A 46 33.79 13.29 -19.76
C SER A 46 32.70 12.66 -18.93
N MET A 47 32.89 11.40 -18.57
CA MET A 47 31.95 10.68 -17.69
C MET A 47 31.76 11.40 -16.34
N ARG A 48 32.85 11.85 -15.73
CA ARG A 48 32.82 12.56 -14.45
C ARG A 48 32.01 13.86 -14.54
N ASP A 49 32.27 14.66 -15.57
CA ASP A 49 31.62 15.97 -15.72
C ASP A 49 30.13 15.81 -16.00
N GLU A 50 29.76 14.86 -16.86
CA GLU A 50 28.35 14.57 -17.13
C GLU A 50 27.63 13.97 -15.90
N THR A 51 28.29 13.12 -15.13
CA THR A 51 27.72 12.62 -13.87
C THR A 51 27.44 13.75 -12.88
N ILE A 52 28.40 14.69 -12.70
CA ILE A 52 28.22 15.85 -11.83
C ILE A 52 27.08 16.74 -12.33
N LYS A 53 27.05 17.02 -13.64
CA LYS A 53 25.99 17.81 -14.28
C LYS A 53 24.63 17.16 -14.11
N TYR A 54 24.53 15.85 -14.37
CA TYR A 54 23.32 15.06 -14.18
C TYR A 54 22.83 15.11 -12.73
N CYS A 55 23.69 14.81 -11.77
CA CYS A 55 23.35 14.84 -10.34
C CYS A 55 22.89 16.24 -9.89
N ASN A 56 23.54 17.31 -10.36
CA ASN A 56 23.13 18.67 -10.05
C ASN A 56 21.72 18.98 -10.56
N ILE A 57 21.41 18.58 -11.80
CA ILE A 57 20.09 18.79 -12.41
C ILE A 57 19.03 18.00 -11.62
N ASP A 58 19.33 16.76 -11.25
CA ASP A 58 18.42 15.91 -10.46
C ASP A 58 18.16 16.51 -9.06
N CYS A 59 19.20 16.99 -8.39
CA CYS A 59 19.06 17.66 -7.09
C CYS A 59 18.20 18.94 -7.19
N ILE A 60 18.43 19.77 -8.18
CA ILE A 60 17.65 21.00 -8.41
C ILE A 60 16.18 20.63 -8.72
N SER A 61 15.96 19.66 -9.60
CA SER A 61 14.63 19.21 -9.97
C SER A 61 13.88 18.64 -8.77
N LEU A 62 14.53 17.79 -7.99
CA LEU A 62 13.97 17.24 -6.74
C LEU A 62 13.61 18.35 -5.75
N TYR A 63 14.51 19.30 -5.53
CA TYR A 63 14.25 20.44 -4.65
C TYR A 63 13.01 21.23 -5.08
N GLN A 64 12.87 21.50 -6.37
CA GLN A 64 11.70 22.22 -6.92
C GLN A 64 10.40 21.42 -6.71
N VAL A 65 10.42 20.10 -6.96
CA VAL A 65 9.27 19.22 -6.76
C VAL A 65 8.87 19.18 -5.28
N ILE A 66 9.84 18.98 -4.38
CA ILE A 66 9.58 18.91 -2.93
C ILE A 66 9.03 20.24 -2.40
N ASN A 67 9.56 21.38 -2.84
CA ASN A 67 9.04 22.68 -2.42
C ASN A 67 7.60 22.93 -2.91
N LYS A 68 7.30 22.59 -4.16
CA LYS A 68 5.92 22.70 -4.68
C LYS A 68 4.98 21.78 -3.93
N PHE A 69 5.40 20.55 -3.66
CA PHE A 69 4.61 19.58 -2.90
C PHE A 69 4.40 20.07 -1.45
N ASN A 70 5.44 20.60 -0.80
CA ASN A 70 5.29 21.18 0.55
C ASN A 70 4.29 22.34 0.57
N THR A 71 4.38 23.26 -0.37
CA THR A 71 3.43 24.39 -0.48
C THR A 71 2.00 23.89 -0.67
N LEU A 72 1.81 22.87 -1.49
CA LEU A 72 0.51 22.29 -1.78
C LEU A 72 -0.09 21.62 -0.53
N ILE A 73 0.68 20.80 0.17
CA ILE A 73 0.23 20.15 1.43
C ILE A 73 -0.02 21.17 2.52
N PHE A 74 0.84 22.20 2.63
CA PHE A 74 0.65 23.27 3.61
C PHE A 74 -0.64 24.05 3.36
N ASN A 75 -0.95 24.36 2.11
CA ASN A 75 -2.20 25.08 1.76
C ASN A 75 -3.46 24.24 2.01
N LEU A 76 -3.36 22.90 1.92
CA LEU A 76 -4.50 22.00 2.13
C LEU A 76 -4.70 21.64 3.61
N PHE A 77 -3.62 21.41 4.34
CA PHE A 77 -3.64 20.78 5.66
C PHE A 77 -2.80 21.50 6.71
N GLU A 78 -2.21 22.65 6.40
CA GLU A 78 -1.33 23.43 7.30
C GLU A 78 -0.16 22.62 7.87
N MET A 79 0.28 21.60 7.13
CA MET A 79 1.34 20.67 7.54
C MET A 79 2.61 20.84 6.71
N ASN A 80 3.76 20.73 7.38
CA ASN A 80 5.07 20.77 6.73
C ASN A 80 5.58 19.34 6.46
N ILE A 81 5.76 19.00 5.18
CA ILE A 81 6.16 17.64 4.76
C ILE A 81 7.56 17.23 5.23
N HIS A 82 8.45 18.18 5.53
CA HIS A 82 9.82 17.89 5.97
C HIS A 82 9.90 17.11 7.30
N LYS A 83 8.79 17.06 8.05
CA LYS A 83 8.68 16.25 9.28
C LYS A 83 8.33 14.78 8.99
N TYR A 84 7.93 14.46 7.76
CA TYR A 84 7.39 13.15 7.38
C TYR A 84 8.18 12.57 6.21
N PRO A 85 9.08 11.59 6.44
CA PRO A 85 9.99 11.08 5.41
C PRO A 85 9.30 10.22 4.34
N THR A 86 8.06 9.79 4.57
CA THR A 86 7.29 8.96 3.62
C THR A 86 5.87 9.48 3.45
N LEU A 87 5.27 9.19 2.28
CA LEU A 87 3.86 9.52 2.04
C LEU A 87 2.91 8.86 3.05
N SER A 88 3.22 7.64 3.49
CA SER A 88 2.40 6.95 4.50
C SER A 88 2.46 7.63 5.87
N SER A 89 3.63 8.13 6.28
CA SER A 89 3.76 8.90 7.52
C SER A 89 3.06 10.26 7.44
N LEU A 90 3.12 10.91 6.29
CA LEU A 90 2.39 12.16 6.02
C LEU A 90 0.87 11.93 6.03
N ALA A 91 0.38 10.93 5.29
CA ALA A 91 -1.04 10.59 5.24
C ALA A 91 -1.60 10.26 6.63
N PHE A 92 -0.84 9.50 7.43
CA PHE A 92 -1.20 9.19 8.80
C PHE A 92 -1.23 10.43 9.72
N ALA A 93 -0.28 11.34 9.55
CA ALA A 93 -0.25 12.59 10.30
C ALA A 93 -1.43 13.51 9.93
N ILE A 94 -1.76 13.63 8.63
CA ILE A 94 -2.94 14.37 8.16
C ILE A 94 -4.20 13.75 8.77
N PHE A 95 -4.36 12.43 8.67
CA PHE A 95 -5.50 11.71 9.23
C PHE A 95 -5.66 11.97 10.73
N ARG A 96 -4.59 11.81 11.51
CA ARG A 96 -4.62 12.04 12.96
C ARG A 96 -4.91 13.47 13.36
N THR A 97 -4.44 14.44 12.59
CA THR A 97 -4.58 15.86 12.95
C THR A 97 -5.95 16.42 12.62
N HIS A 98 -6.54 15.99 11.49
CA HIS A 98 -7.74 16.65 10.95
C HIS A 98 -9.01 15.79 10.98
N PHE A 99 -8.90 14.47 11.08
CA PHE A 99 -10.02 13.56 10.89
C PHE A 99 -10.24 12.57 12.03
N LEU A 100 -9.20 12.21 12.79
CA LEU A 100 -9.32 11.24 13.87
C LEU A 100 -9.75 11.92 15.16
N ILE A 101 -10.84 11.46 15.75
CA ILE A 101 -11.27 11.87 17.10
C ILE A 101 -10.27 11.31 18.12
N GLU A 102 -9.89 12.15 19.07
CA GLU A 102 -8.94 11.76 20.14
C GLU A 102 -9.44 10.51 20.91
N ASN A 103 -8.51 9.61 21.24
CA ASN A 103 -8.75 8.37 21.99
C ASN A 103 -9.66 7.34 21.31
N THR A 104 -9.98 7.48 20.02
CA THR A 104 -10.77 6.49 19.27
C THR A 104 -9.98 5.20 19.01
N ILE A 105 -8.70 5.32 18.66
CA ILE A 105 -7.81 4.18 18.38
C ILE A 105 -6.74 4.09 19.47
N PRO A 106 -6.81 3.11 20.37
CA PRO A 106 -5.76 2.89 21.36
C PRO A 106 -4.50 2.30 20.72
N GLN A 107 -3.36 2.64 21.26
CA GLN A 107 -2.14 1.92 20.93
C GLN A 107 -2.17 0.55 21.62
N ILE A 108 -2.19 -0.52 20.84
CA ILE A 108 -2.10 -1.89 21.35
C ILE A 108 -0.67 -2.40 21.24
N SER A 109 -0.22 -3.15 22.23
CA SER A 109 1.13 -3.68 22.32
C SER A 109 1.17 -5.05 22.98
N GLY A 110 2.35 -5.64 23.10
CA GLY A 110 2.55 -6.90 23.79
C GLY A 110 1.81 -8.09 23.15
N GLN A 111 1.19 -8.92 23.99
CA GLN A 111 0.53 -10.15 23.51
C GLN A 111 -0.70 -9.86 22.68
N ILE A 112 -1.51 -8.86 23.04
CA ILE A 112 -2.71 -8.48 22.27
C ILE A 112 -2.34 -8.10 20.82
N ALA A 113 -1.31 -7.29 20.63
CA ALA A 113 -0.85 -6.91 19.31
C ALA A 113 -0.37 -8.13 18.50
N LYS A 114 0.35 -9.07 19.15
CA LYS A 114 0.82 -10.31 18.50
C LYS A 114 -0.35 -11.20 18.08
N ASP A 115 -1.34 -11.36 18.92
CA ASP A 115 -2.50 -12.20 18.65
C ASP A 115 -3.32 -11.64 17.48
N ILE A 116 -3.62 -10.35 17.50
CA ILE A 116 -4.36 -9.69 16.43
C ILE A 116 -3.56 -9.73 15.10
N ARG A 117 -2.23 -9.60 15.18
CA ARG A 117 -1.37 -9.68 13.99
C ARG A 117 -1.40 -11.04 13.30
N MET A 118 -1.76 -12.12 13.97
CA MET A 118 -1.96 -13.43 13.33
C MET A 118 -3.04 -13.37 12.24
N SER A 119 -4.07 -12.52 12.41
CA SER A 119 -5.12 -12.34 11.40
C SER A 119 -4.73 -11.44 10.21
N TYR A 120 -3.55 -10.81 10.27
CA TYR A 120 -3.12 -9.87 9.24
C TYR A 120 -2.60 -10.62 8.03
N THR A 121 -3.32 -10.55 6.92
CA THR A 121 -2.91 -11.08 5.62
C THR A 121 -2.90 -9.96 4.57
N GLY A 122 -2.07 -10.13 3.54
CA GLY A 122 -2.06 -9.22 2.39
C GLY A 122 -3.23 -9.48 1.44
N GLY A 123 -3.29 -8.74 0.34
CA GLY A 123 -4.24 -9.00 -0.73
C GLY A 123 -4.05 -10.40 -1.31
N ALA A 124 -5.15 -11.13 -1.51
CA ALA A 124 -5.12 -12.43 -2.16
C ALA A 124 -4.72 -12.27 -3.63
N CYS A 125 -3.72 -13.02 -4.05
CA CYS A 125 -3.31 -13.10 -5.44
C CYS A 125 -3.15 -14.57 -5.81
N ASP A 126 -4.00 -15.06 -6.71
CA ASP A 126 -3.99 -16.44 -7.14
C ASP A 126 -4.29 -16.56 -8.63
N MET A 127 -3.98 -17.71 -9.22
CA MET A 127 -4.19 -18.03 -10.62
C MET A 127 -4.92 -19.38 -10.71
N TYR A 128 -6.26 -19.33 -10.76
CA TYR A 128 -7.10 -20.53 -10.81
C TYR A 128 -7.05 -21.22 -12.18
N ILE A 129 -6.92 -20.44 -13.26
CA ILE A 129 -6.83 -20.94 -14.63
C ILE A 129 -5.61 -20.32 -15.30
N PRO A 130 -4.49 -21.07 -15.45
CA PRO A 130 -3.20 -20.52 -15.89
C PRO A 130 -3.14 -20.14 -17.37
N SER A 131 -4.04 -20.65 -18.20
CA SER A 131 -4.11 -20.32 -19.63
C SER A 131 -5.55 -20.35 -20.14
N ALA A 132 -5.86 -19.50 -21.12
CA ALA A 132 -7.15 -19.49 -21.79
C ALA A 132 -6.97 -19.25 -23.30
N GLU A 133 -7.72 -20.00 -24.13
CA GLU A 133 -7.73 -19.84 -25.59
C GLU A 133 -8.85 -18.88 -26.06
N THR A 134 -9.66 -18.40 -25.12
CA THR A 134 -10.79 -17.51 -25.38
C THR A 134 -10.47 -16.08 -24.99
N LYS A 135 -11.31 -15.13 -25.44
CA LYS A 135 -11.22 -13.72 -25.07
C LYS A 135 -11.31 -13.54 -23.55
N LEU A 136 -10.35 -12.81 -22.99
CA LEU A 136 -10.31 -12.47 -21.57
C LEU A 136 -10.88 -11.06 -21.34
N TYR A 137 -11.53 -10.88 -20.19
CA TYR A 137 -12.02 -9.59 -19.70
C TYR A 137 -11.30 -9.27 -18.39
N ALA A 138 -10.73 -8.06 -18.30
CA ALA A 138 -10.14 -7.56 -17.08
C ALA A 138 -11.13 -6.63 -16.37
N TYR A 139 -11.32 -6.85 -15.07
CA TYR A 139 -12.15 -6.03 -14.20
C TYR A 139 -11.30 -5.47 -13.06
N ASP A 140 -11.56 -4.23 -12.68
CA ASP A 140 -10.90 -3.56 -11.56
C ASP A 140 -11.95 -2.84 -10.69
N VAL A 141 -11.77 -2.88 -9.38
CA VAL A 141 -12.63 -2.14 -8.46
C VAL A 141 -12.01 -0.77 -8.23
N ASN A 142 -12.72 0.27 -8.63
CA ASN A 142 -12.25 1.65 -8.48
C ASN A 142 -11.92 1.97 -7.02
N SER A 143 -10.63 2.19 -6.74
CA SER A 143 -10.15 2.56 -5.41
C SER A 143 -10.63 1.59 -4.31
N LEU A 144 -10.43 0.28 -4.47
CA LEU A 144 -10.95 -0.77 -3.58
C LEU A 144 -10.70 -0.45 -2.10
N TYR A 145 -9.46 -0.21 -1.69
CA TYR A 145 -9.14 0.08 -0.28
C TYR A 145 -9.80 1.38 0.23
N PRO A 146 -9.72 2.52 -0.48
CA PRO A 146 -10.46 3.71 -0.08
C PRO A 146 -11.98 3.50 -0.01
N SER A 147 -12.57 2.69 -0.90
CA SER A 147 -14.01 2.40 -0.85
C SER A 147 -14.40 1.59 0.40
N VAL A 148 -13.56 0.66 0.83
CA VAL A 148 -13.76 -0.07 2.10
C VAL A 148 -13.59 0.87 3.30
N MET A 149 -12.56 1.70 3.30
CA MET A 149 -12.35 2.72 4.34
C MET A 149 -13.53 3.71 4.45
N GLN A 150 -14.15 4.05 3.32
CA GLN A 150 -15.29 4.97 3.27
C GLN A 150 -16.59 4.35 3.81
N ASN A 151 -16.82 3.05 3.54
CA ASN A 151 -18.15 2.44 3.71
C ASN A 151 -18.22 1.40 4.83
N CYS A 152 -17.10 0.99 5.40
CA CYS A 152 -17.06 -0.06 6.41
C CYS A 152 -16.62 0.47 7.77
N ASP A 153 -17.17 -0.12 8.82
CA ASP A 153 -16.75 0.15 10.18
C ASP A 153 -15.40 -0.52 10.48
N MET A 154 -14.60 0.12 11.33
CA MET A 154 -13.29 -0.34 11.78
C MET A 154 -13.29 -0.60 13.29
N PRO A 155 -12.41 -1.50 13.79
CA PRO A 155 -12.24 -1.72 15.20
C PRO A 155 -11.77 -0.47 15.94
N THR A 156 -12.49 -0.06 16.96
CA THR A 156 -12.19 1.12 17.80
C THR A 156 -12.29 0.78 19.29
N GLY A 157 -11.77 1.67 20.12
CA GLY A 157 -11.76 1.47 21.58
C GLY A 157 -10.78 0.37 22.02
N HIS A 158 -10.75 0.13 23.34
CA HIS A 158 -9.86 -0.88 23.92
C HIS A 158 -10.38 -2.30 23.66
N PRO A 159 -9.49 -3.24 23.27
CA PRO A 159 -9.85 -4.65 23.11
C PRO A 159 -10.32 -5.28 24.42
N ILE A 160 -11.44 -5.98 24.38
CA ILE A 160 -11.99 -6.75 25.51
C ILE A 160 -11.76 -8.23 25.24
N PHE A 161 -10.92 -8.86 26.07
CA PHE A 161 -10.62 -10.28 25.96
C PHE A 161 -11.79 -11.15 26.41
N PHE A 162 -12.05 -12.24 25.69
CA PHE A 162 -13.01 -13.30 26.09
C PHE A 162 -12.42 -14.70 25.84
N LYS A 163 -12.98 -15.72 26.52
CA LYS A 163 -12.53 -17.12 26.41
C LYS A 163 -13.71 -18.08 26.40
N TRP A 164 -14.59 -17.93 25.42
CA TRP A 164 -15.74 -18.78 25.10
C TRP A 164 -16.24 -18.46 23.70
N ASP A 165 -17.29 -19.12 23.23
CA ASP A 165 -17.96 -18.70 22.01
C ASP A 165 -18.79 -17.43 22.26
N ILE A 166 -18.19 -16.29 21.99
CA ILE A 166 -18.79 -14.96 22.22
C ILE A 166 -20.12 -14.80 21.47
N ARG A 167 -20.28 -15.45 20.31
CA ARG A 167 -21.47 -15.33 19.47
C ARG A 167 -22.72 -15.98 20.08
N VAL A 168 -22.54 -16.80 21.11
CA VAL A 168 -23.65 -17.33 21.93
C VAL A 168 -24.27 -16.22 22.80
N THR A 169 -23.47 -15.33 23.33
CA THR A 169 -23.93 -14.22 24.21
C THR A 169 -24.13 -12.91 23.45
N ASP A 170 -23.33 -12.66 22.44
CA ASP A 170 -23.43 -11.49 21.53
C ASP A 170 -23.30 -11.94 20.07
N PRO A 171 -24.41 -12.22 19.37
CA PRO A 171 -24.38 -12.63 17.97
C PRO A 171 -23.74 -11.63 17.02
N ASN A 172 -23.67 -10.35 17.40
CA ASN A 172 -23.09 -9.25 16.63
C ASN A 172 -21.68 -8.86 17.09
N ALA A 173 -21.06 -9.66 17.98
CA ALA A 173 -19.72 -9.38 18.46
C ALA A 173 -18.76 -9.10 17.29
N PHE A 174 -18.01 -8.00 17.39
CA PHE A 174 -17.13 -7.49 16.35
C PHE A 174 -15.70 -7.47 16.88
N GLY A 175 -14.76 -8.02 16.11
CA GLY A 175 -13.36 -8.08 16.53
C GLY A 175 -12.58 -9.25 15.92
N PHE A 176 -11.59 -9.73 16.66
CA PHE A 176 -10.66 -10.76 16.20
C PHE A 176 -10.83 -12.01 17.08
N PHE A 177 -11.14 -13.15 16.45
CA PHE A 177 -11.52 -14.38 17.11
C PHE A 177 -10.57 -15.51 16.71
N TYR A 178 -9.97 -16.19 17.67
CA TYR A 178 -9.22 -17.40 17.45
C TYR A 178 -10.19 -18.58 17.32
N CYS A 179 -10.20 -19.20 16.17
CA CYS A 179 -11.20 -20.19 15.79
C CYS A 179 -10.56 -21.49 15.31
N ASN A 180 -11.25 -22.63 15.57
CA ASN A 180 -11.11 -23.80 14.73
C ASN A 180 -11.92 -23.57 13.46
N ILE A 181 -11.29 -23.71 12.31
CA ILE A 181 -11.83 -23.37 10.98
C ILE A 181 -11.95 -24.67 10.18
N ILE A 182 -13.10 -24.85 9.53
CA ILE A 182 -13.36 -25.97 8.61
C ILE A 182 -13.80 -25.39 7.29
N ALA A 183 -12.97 -25.53 6.25
CA ALA A 183 -13.33 -25.21 4.87
C ALA A 183 -14.09 -26.37 4.24
N PRO A 184 -15.06 -26.12 3.34
CA PRO A 184 -15.68 -27.16 2.52
C PRO A 184 -14.66 -27.85 1.60
N ASP A 185 -14.76 -29.17 1.45
CA ASP A 185 -13.82 -29.95 0.62
C ASP A 185 -13.97 -29.66 -0.89
N ASN A 186 -15.12 -29.16 -1.31
CA ASN A 186 -15.46 -28.89 -2.72
C ASN A 186 -15.38 -27.41 -3.09
N LEU A 187 -14.70 -26.60 -2.31
CA LEU A 187 -14.55 -25.18 -2.58
C LEU A 187 -13.43 -24.94 -3.61
N ASN A 188 -13.80 -24.46 -4.79
CA ASN A 188 -12.84 -24.18 -5.88
C ASN A 188 -12.00 -22.92 -5.62
N GLU A 189 -12.58 -21.96 -4.92
CA GLU A 189 -11.97 -20.63 -4.65
C GLU A 189 -11.98 -20.37 -3.14
N PRO A 190 -11.01 -20.92 -2.39
CA PRO A 190 -10.93 -20.70 -0.95
C PRO A 190 -10.53 -19.24 -0.66
N ILE A 191 -11.23 -18.59 0.29
CA ILE A 191 -11.06 -17.18 0.60
C ILE A 191 -10.33 -16.91 1.91
N ILE A 192 -10.32 -17.86 2.86
CA ILE A 192 -9.64 -17.67 4.14
C ILE A 192 -8.16 -17.99 3.99
N GLN A 193 -7.34 -16.97 4.21
CA GLN A 193 -5.88 -17.07 4.16
C GLN A 193 -5.30 -17.39 5.53
N THR A 194 -4.18 -18.09 5.54
CA THR A 194 -3.36 -18.34 6.72
C THR A 194 -1.88 -18.35 6.37
N HIS A 195 -1.03 -18.23 7.37
CA HIS A 195 0.42 -18.23 7.20
C HIS A 195 1.02 -19.61 7.50
N VAL A 196 1.76 -20.15 6.55
CA VAL A 196 2.45 -21.43 6.68
C VAL A 196 3.95 -21.23 6.58
N LYS A 197 4.68 -21.75 7.55
CA LYS A 197 6.14 -21.76 7.53
C LYS A 197 6.65 -22.85 6.59
N THR A 198 7.43 -22.48 5.60
CA THR A 198 8.08 -23.37 4.64
C THR A 198 9.60 -23.28 4.76
N ASN A 199 10.32 -24.18 4.08
CA ASN A 199 11.79 -24.11 4.01
C ASN A 199 12.33 -22.80 3.39
N ASN A 200 11.50 -22.14 2.56
CA ASN A 200 11.84 -20.88 1.88
C ASN A 200 11.24 -19.62 2.57
N GLY A 201 10.79 -19.74 3.82
CA GLY A 201 10.20 -18.67 4.60
C GLY A 201 8.69 -18.81 4.83
N LEU A 202 8.07 -17.75 5.31
CA LEU A 202 6.64 -17.68 5.55
C LEU A 202 5.90 -17.49 4.22
N ARG A 203 4.87 -18.29 3.99
CA ARG A 203 3.97 -18.13 2.83
C ARG A 203 2.54 -17.99 3.29
N THR A 204 1.78 -17.15 2.57
CA THR A 204 0.34 -17.04 2.73
C THR A 204 -0.32 -18.00 1.75
N ILE A 205 -1.23 -18.82 2.24
CA ILE A 205 -2.02 -19.76 1.46
C ILE A 205 -3.49 -19.69 1.87
N ALA A 206 -4.40 -20.15 1.02
CA ALA A 206 -5.80 -20.35 1.34
C ALA A 206 -6.12 -21.87 1.36
N PRO A 207 -5.99 -22.54 2.53
CA PRO A 207 -6.10 -23.99 2.60
C PRO A 207 -7.56 -24.48 2.57
N LEU A 208 -7.73 -25.76 2.22
CA LEU A 208 -8.93 -26.55 2.48
C LEU A 208 -8.74 -27.39 3.75
N GLY A 209 -9.83 -28.01 4.22
CA GLY A 209 -9.81 -28.91 5.39
C GLY A 209 -9.92 -28.17 6.72
N LYS A 210 -9.07 -28.53 7.71
CA LYS A 210 -9.19 -28.03 9.08
C LYS A 210 -7.90 -27.42 9.59
N TRP A 211 -8.00 -26.25 10.22
CA TRP A 211 -6.89 -25.58 10.90
C TRP A 211 -7.43 -24.66 11.99
N SER A 212 -6.53 -24.03 12.74
CA SER A 212 -6.91 -22.99 13.73
C SER A 212 -6.13 -21.72 13.45
N ASP A 213 -6.81 -20.57 13.51
CA ASP A 213 -6.17 -19.28 13.28
C ASP A 213 -6.99 -18.14 13.94
N MET A 214 -6.37 -16.96 14.01
CA MET A 214 -7.04 -15.71 14.36
C MET A 214 -7.72 -15.17 13.12
N ILE A 215 -8.99 -14.79 13.21
CA ILE A 215 -9.77 -14.28 12.09
C ILE A 215 -10.57 -13.05 12.48
N PHE A 216 -10.71 -12.10 11.55
CA PHE A 216 -11.58 -10.95 11.74
C PHE A 216 -13.05 -11.35 11.56
N SER A 217 -13.91 -10.82 12.41
CA SER A 217 -15.33 -11.21 12.46
C SER A 217 -16.09 -11.02 11.13
N GLU A 218 -15.81 -9.94 10.40
CA GLU A 218 -16.43 -9.67 9.10
C GLU A 218 -15.99 -10.70 8.04
N GLU A 219 -14.73 -11.07 8.05
CA GLU A 219 -14.20 -12.11 7.16
C GLU A 219 -14.81 -13.48 7.50
N MET A 220 -14.91 -13.81 8.80
CA MET A 220 -15.59 -15.01 9.26
C MET A 220 -17.05 -15.07 8.81
N ASP A 221 -17.81 -13.98 8.97
CA ASP A 221 -19.22 -13.92 8.59
C ASP A 221 -19.42 -13.99 7.07
N ASN A 222 -18.45 -13.46 6.31
CA ASN A 222 -18.46 -13.59 4.85
C ASN A 222 -18.15 -15.04 4.41
N ALA A 223 -17.16 -15.68 5.04
CA ALA A 223 -16.79 -17.06 4.72
C ALA A 223 -17.89 -18.08 5.08
N LYS A 224 -18.68 -17.84 6.11
CA LYS A 224 -19.85 -18.67 6.44
C LYS A 224 -20.84 -18.78 5.28
N LYS A 225 -21.01 -17.74 4.45
CA LYS A 225 -21.87 -17.74 3.27
C LYS A 225 -21.39 -18.73 2.20
N LEU A 226 -20.09 -19.06 2.22
CA LEU A 226 -19.46 -20.05 1.33
C LEU A 226 -19.33 -21.44 1.97
N GLY A 227 -19.98 -21.66 3.12
CA GLY A 227 -20.04 -22.95 3.78
C GLY A 227 -18.92 -23.25 4.77
N TYR A 228 -18.03 -22.29 5.09
CA TYR A 228 -17.08 -22.45 6.15
C TYR A 228 -17.77 -22.60 7.51
N LYS A 229 -17.18 -23.40 8.39
CA LYS A 229 -17.62 -23.56 9.79
C LYS A 229 -16.55 -23.08 10.72
N PHE A 230 -16.95 -22.40 11.79
CA PHE A 230 -16.08 -21.83 12.80
C PHE A 230 -16.53 -22.25 14.18
N GLU A 231 -15.59 -22.69 15.00
CA GLU A 231 -15.73 -22.86 16.44
C GLU A 231 -14.87 -21.82 17.13
N ILE A 232 -15.48 -20.81 17.75
CA ILE A 232 -14.77 -19.72 18.41
C ILE A 232 -14.29 -20.19 19.77
N LEU A 233 -12.99 -20.06 20.05
CA LEU A 233 -12.36 -20.49 21.28
C LEU A 233 -12.10 -19.31 22.24
N TRP A 234 -11.57 -18.23 21.72
CA TRP A 234 -11.24 -17.01 22.46
C TRP A 234 -11.00 -15.86 21.48
N GLY A 235 -10.84 -14.65 21.98
CA GLY A 235 -10.53 -13.52 21.13
C GLY A 235 -10.64 -12.18 21.82
N TYR A 236 -10.78 -11.15 20.99
CA TYR A 236 -10.90 -9.76 21.41
C TYR A 236 -12.09 -9.13 20.70
N THR A 237 -13.00 -8.51 21.46
CA THR A 237 -14.05 -7.67 20.89
C THR A 237 -13.65 -6.21 20.93
N PHE A 238 -14.21 -5.43 20.00
CA PHE A 238 -14.01 -4.01 19.84
C PHE A 238 -15.34 -3.31 19.64
N ASN A 239 -15.37 -2.01 19.89
CA ASN A 239 -16.38 -1.15 19.30
C ASN A 239 -16.14 -1.04 17.80
N LYS A 240 -17.14 -0.57 17.06
CA LYS A 240 -17.02 -0.35 15.63
C LYS A 240 -17.50 1.04 15.26
N GLU A 241 -16.69 1.72 14.45
CA GLU A 241 -16.98 3.06 13.96
C GLU A 241 -16.38 3.26 12.58
N ASN A 242 -17.03 4.04 11.74
CA ASN A 242 -16.47 4.42 10.44
C ASN A 242 -15.54 5.65 10.59
N ILE A 243 -14.31 5.38 11.00
CA ILE A 243 -13.32 6.41 11.31
C ILE A 243 -12.65 7.05 10.09
N PHE A 244 -12.70 6.42 8.93
CA PHE A 244 -12.01 6.90 7.72
C PHE A 244 -12.89 7.69 6.77
N LYS A 245 -14.20 7.69 6.96
CA LYS A 245 -15.15 8.25 6.00
C LYS A 245 -14.85 9.69 5.64
N GLU A 246 -14.67 10.57 6.62
CA GLU A 246 -14.41 11.99 6.38
C GLU A 246 -13.10 12.25 5.65
N TYR A 247 -12.05 11.49 5.99
CA TYR A 247 -10.76 11.56 5.29
C TYR A 247 -10.90 11.16 3.81
N VAL A 248 -11.59 10.07 3.54
CA VAL A 248 -11.79 9.58 2.18
C VAL A 248 -12.67 10.53 1.38
N ASP A 249 -13.79 10.99 1.95
CA ASP A 249 -14.70 11.92 1.30
C ASP A 249 -13.99 13.21 0.90
N ASN A 250 -13.24 13.82 1.82
CA ASN A 250 -12.49 15.05 1.58
C ASN A 250 -11.48 14.91 0.42
N LEU A 251 -10.67 13.86 0.46
CA LEU A 251 -9.68 13.62 -0.60
C LEU A 251 -10.32 13.21 -1.93
N TYR A 252 -11.45 12.51 -1.89
CA TYR A 252 -12.16 12.13 -3.11
C TYR A 252 -12.85 13.35 -3.76
N GLU A 253 -13.45 14.23 -2.99
CA GLU A 253 -13.95 15.51 -3.48
C GLU A 253 -12.84 16.36 -4.10
N LEU A 254 -11.66 16.41 -3.50
CA LEU A 254 -10.49 17.08 -4.07
C LEU A 254 -10.14 16.50 -5.44
N ARG A 255 -10.17 15.19 -5.61
CA ARG A 255 -9.94 14.52 -6.90
C ARG A 255 -10.98 14.87 -7.95
N LEU A 256 -12.25 15.03 -7.57
CA LEU A 256 -13.33 15.36 -8.49
C LEU A 256 -13.25 16.82 -8.99
N LYS A 257 -12.69 17.73 -8.18
CA LYS A 257 -12.52 19.14 -8.56
C LYS A 257 -11.46 19.38 -9.63
N TYR A 258 -10.49 18.48 -9.76
CA TYR A 258 -9.31 18.68 -10.61
C TYR A 258 -9.18 17.59 -11.67
N ASN A 259 -8.68 17.95 -12.84
CA ASN A 259 -8.42 17.00 -13.92
C ASN A 259 -7.36 15.97 -13.51
N LYS A 260 -7.37 14.79 -14.15
CA LYS A 260 -6.43 13.70 -13.85
C LYS A 260 -4.95 14.08 -14.04
N SER A 261 -4.67 15.08 -14.88
CA SER A 261 -3.32 15.62 -15.12
C SER A 261 -2.88 16.66 -14.08
N ASP A 262 -3.79 17.11 -13.22
CA ASP A 262 -3.48 18.09 -12.18
C ASP A 262 -2.71 17.46 -11.02
N PRO A 263 -1.63 18.09 -10.53
CA PRO A 263 -0.89 17.61 -9.37
C PRO A 263 -1.74 17.42 -8.11
N LEU A 264 -2.80 18.19 -7.91
CA LEU A 264 -3.73 18.05 -6.79
C LEU A 264 -4.52 16.75 -6.85
N ASN A 265 -5.01 16.37 -8.04
CA ASN A 265 -5.68 15.08 -8.22
C ASN A 265 -4.74 13.91 -7.92
N PHE A 266 -3.50 13.99 -8.42
CA PHE A 266 -2.49 12.96 -8.18
C PHE A 266 -2.10 12.87 -6.69
N THR A 267 -1.90 14.02 -6.03
CA THR A 267 -1.58 14.07 -4.59
C THR A 267 -2.70 13.45 -3.75
N ALA A 268 -3.95 13.80 -4.00
CA ALA A 268 -5.08 13.21 -3.28
C ALA A 268 -5.16 11.69 -3.49
N LYS A 269 -4.89 11.19 -4.71
CA LYS A 269 -4.79 9.75 -4.97
C LYS A 269 -3.67 9.09 -4.16
N LEU A 270 -2.50 9.72 -4.09
CA LEU A 270 -1.38 9.19 -3.32
C LEU A 270 -1.69 9.11 -1.82
N LEU A 271 -2.29 10.15 -1.25
CA LEU A 271 -2.67 10.19 0.17
C LEU A 271 -3.72 9.10 0.49
N LEU A 272 -4.75 8.95 -0.36
CA LEU A 272 -5.76 7.89 -0.21
C LEU A 272 -5.15 6.49 -0.18
N ASN A 273 -4.19 6.22 -1.06
CA ASN A 273 -3.58 4.90 -1.18
C ASN A 273 -2.46 4.64 -0.15
N SER A 274 -1.98 5.67 0.55
CA SER A 274 -0.84 5.56 1.47
C SER A 274 -1.24 5.38 2.93
N LEU A 275 -2.47 5.74 3.31
CA LEU A 275 -2.89 5.73 4.71
C LEU A 275 -3.00 4.33 5.29
N TYR A 276 -3.75 3.43 4.65
CA TYR A 276 -4.05 2.11 5.21
C TYR A 276 -2.78 1.28 5.46
N GLY A 277 -1.76 1.40 4.60
CA GLY A 277 -0.51 0.68 4.76
C GLY A 277 0.22 1.01 6.07
N ARG A 278 0.05 2.23 6.59
CA ARG A 278 0.68 2.63 7.86
C ARG A 278 0.13 1.85 9.06
N PHE A 279 -1.15 1.48 9.06
CA PHE A 279 -1.76 0.69 10.13
C PHE A 279 -1.26 -0.76 10.16
N GLY A 280 -0.75 -1.29 9.06
CA GLY A 280 -0.20 -2.64 8.96
C GLY A 280 1.31 -2.74 9.21
N MET A 281 2.01 -1.62 9.41
CA MET A 281 3.46 -1.63 9.66
C MET A 281 3.78 -2.09 11.09
N ASP A 282 4.94 -2.73 11.26
CA ASP A 282 5.52 -2.96 12.59
C ASP A 282 6.04 -1.63 13.17
N ASP A 283 6.06 -1.52 14.50
CA ASP A 283 6.58 -0.37 15.23
C ASP A 283 8.11 -0.29 15.17
#